data_b9f31770b30e4270f1a617b755ded343
#
_entry.id   b9f31770b30e4270f1a617b755ded343
#
_cell.length_a   1.000
_cell.length_b   1.000
_cell.length_c   1.000
_cell.angle_alpha   90.00
_cell.angle_beta   90.00
_cell.angle_gamma   90.00
#
_symmetry.space_group_name_H-M   'P 1'
#
loop_
_entity.id
_entity.type
_entity.pdbx_description
1 polymer ?
#
loop_
_entity_poly.entity_id
_entity_poly.type
_entity_poly.pdbx_seq_one_letter_code
_entity_poly.pdbx_strand_id
1 'polypeptide(L)'
;MPVTPLHYGAAYIISKVKIGLVLPALVVGSMLPDLEPFASIVTGGCLTPPRGLMHSLLGAITFDAFLTVLVTMFLYPLLASWSFKLEKKDVAEKCRFSGMLILSALVGTLFHVLIDSLSHEYNPLLYPFTTESFDAFVLFGNWLLAGIIIQSVLLVTLLIISVYEIRRGTQGFWKRVLVG
;
A
#
# COMPACT_ATOMS: atom_id res chain seq x y z
N MET A 1 -10.11 2.64 -10.47
CA MET A 1 -9.02 2.14 -9.61
C MET A 1 -8.59 3.27 -8.72
N PRO A 2 -8.47 3.09 -7.39
CA PRO A 2 -7.75 4.05 -6.58
C PRO A 2 -6.34 4.15 -7.13
N VAL A 3 -5.88 5.38 -7.35
CA VAL A 3 -4.52 5.59 -7.85
C VAL A 3 -3.56 5.17 -6.74
N THR A 4 -2.68 4.21 -7.02
CA THR A 4 -1.72 3.58 -6.08
C THR A 4 -1.11 4.54 -5.04
N PRO A 5 -0.61 5.76 -5.42
CA PRO A 5 -0.07 6.70 -4.45
C PRO A 5 -1.06 7.21 -3.39
N LEU A 6 -2.36 7.12 -3.62
CA LEU A 6 -3.36 7.59 -2.65
C LEU A 6 -3.43 6.68 -1.41
N HIS A 7 -3.05 5.40 -1.52
CA HIS A 7 -2.96 4.47 -0.39
C HIS A 7 -1.93 4.91 0.67
N TYR A 8 -0.97 5.75 0.28
CA TYR A 8 -0.01 6.35 1.22
C TYR A 8 -0.70 7.04 2.40
N GLY A 9 -1.79 7.79 2.14
CA GLY A 9 -2.49 8.53 3.19
C GLY A 9 -2.97 7.63 4.32
N ALA A 10 -3.51 6.48 3.97
CA ALA A 10 -3.95 5.47 4.93
C ALA A 10 -2.77 4.82 5.68
N ALA A 11 -1.72 4.42 4.96
CA ALA A 11 -0.50 3.87 5.55
C ALA A 11 0.13 4.85 6.58
N TYR A 12 0.14 6.15 6.24
CA TYR A 12 0.62 7.19 7.13
C TYR A 12 -0.21 7.28 8.42
N ILE A 13 -1.55 7.33 8.31
CA ILE A 13 -2.43 7.38 9.49
C ILE A 13 -2.25 6.14 10.36
N ILE A 14 -2.23 4.94 9.77
CA ILE A 14 -2.01 3.68 10.48
C ILE A 14 -0.68 3.70 11.23
N SER A 15 0.39 4.28 10.64
CA SER A 15 1.69 4.38 11.30
C SER A 15 1.68 5.25 12.57
N LYS A 16 0.69 6.14 12.73
CA LYS A 16 0.56 6.99 13.92
C LYS A 16 -0.14 6.29 15.10
N VAL A 17 -0.68 5.10 14.90
CA VAL A 17 -1.14 4.26 16.01
C VAL A 17 0.07 3.87 16.85
N LYS A 18 -0.02 4.08 18.18
CA LYS A 18 1.10 3.93 19.13
C LYS A 18 1.52 2.47 19.42
N ILE A 19 1.60 1.64 18.39
CA ILE A 19 2.06 0.23 18.48
C ILE A 19 3.41 0.00 17.80
N GLY A 20 4.07 1.07 17.32
CA GLY A 20 5.42 0.99 16.76
C GLY A 20 5.51 0.45 15.34
N LEU A 21 4.44 0.56 14.53
CA LEU A 21 4.44 0.15 13.13
C LEU A 21 5.49 0.91 12.29
N VAL A 22 6.06 0.22 11.33
CA VAL A 22 7.12 0.71 10.45
C VAL A 22 6.49 1.34 9.21
N LEU A 23 6.49 2.68 9.12
CA LEU A 23 5.87 3.41 8.01
C LEU A 23 6.38 2.95 6.63
N PRO A 24 7.69 2.77 6.36
CA PRO A 24 8.17 2.22 5.11
C PRO A 24 7.47 0.92 4.68
N ALA A 25 7.31 -0.03 5.60
CA ALA A 25 6.68 -1.31 5.30
C ALA A 25 5.16 -1.18 5.05
N LEU A 26 4.47 -0.29 5.78
CA LEU A 26 3.07 0.04 5.51
C LEU A 26 2.89 0.65 4.12
N VAL A 27 3.77 1.59 3.75
CA VAL A 27 3.72 2.26 2.43
C VAL A 27 3.99 1.26 1.31
N VAL A 28 5.05 0.46 1.42
CA VAL A 28 5.35 -0.56 0.41
C VAL A 28 4.22 -1.56 0.30
N GLY A 29 3.72 -2.09 1.43
CA GLY A 29 2.64 -3.09 1.45
C GLY A 29 1.32 -2.54 0.90
N SER A 30 1.02 -1.25 1.11
CA SER A 30 -0.18 -0.63 0.58
C SER A 30 -0.12 -0.28 -0.92
N MET A 31 1.03 -0.46 -1.56
CA MET A 31 1.22 -0.15 -2.99
C MET A 31 1.63 -1.35 -3.82
N LEU A 32 2.26 -2.34 -3.19
CA LEU A 32 2.89 -3.47 -3.86
C LEU A 32 1.90 -4.35 -4.64
N PRO A 33 0.67 -4.65 -4.16
CA PRO A 33 -0.27 -5.46 -4.92
C PRO A 33 -0.63 -4.87 -6.29
N ASP A 34 -0.59 -3.56 -6.46
CA ASP A 34 -0.83 -2.89 -7.74
C ASP A 34 0.22 -3.18 -8.82
N LEU A 35 1.33 -3.83 -8.46
CA LEU A 35 2.29 -4.32 -9.47
C LEU A 35 1.68 -5.40 -10.36
N GLU A 36 0.71 -6.18 -9.87
CA GLU A 36 0.06 -7.25 -10.64
C GLU A 36 -0.71 -6.71 -11.86
N PRO A 37 -1.69 -5.77 -11.70
CA PRO A 37 -2.37 -5.19 -12.86
C PRO A 37 -1.42 -4.36 -13.73
N PHE A 38 -0.41 -3.70 -13.17
CA PHE A 38 0.60 -3.01 -13.95
C PHE A 38 1.42 -3.98 -14.82
N ALA A 39 1.86 -5.10 -14.26
CA ALA A 39 2.55 -6.14 -15.02
C ALA A 39 1.66 -6.73 -16.11
N SER A 40 0.37 -6.92 -15.84
CA SER A 40 -0.61 -7.36 -16.86
C SER A 40 -0.68 -6.38 -18.04
N ILE A 41 -0.74 -5.08 -17.79
CA ILE A 41 -0.75 -4.04 -18.82
C ILE A 41 0.54 -4.08 -19.65
N VAL A 42 1.69 -4.14 -18.98
CA VAL A 42 3.00 -4.15 -19.65
C VAL A 42 3.22 -5.39 -20.51
N THR A 43 2.68 -6.53 -20.10
CA THR A 43 2.77 -7.80 -20.84
C THR A 43 1.67 -7.95 -21.91
N GLY A 44 0.92 -6.90 -22.20
CA GLY A 44 -0.14 -6.93 -23.21
C GLY A 44 -1.33 -7.78 -22.82
N GLY A 45 -1.64 -7.91 -21.54
CA GLY A 45 -2.77 -8.70 -21.04
C GLY A 45 -2.48 -10.21 -20.96
N CYS A 46 -1.21 -10.61 -21.01
CA CYS A 46 -0.82 -12.03 -20.90
C CYS A 46 -1.14 -12.62 -19.51
N LEU A 47 -1.24 -11.77 -18.50
CA LEU A 47 -1.70 -12.17 -17.16
C LEU A 47 -3.22 -12.04 -17.07
N THR A 48 -3.91 -13.16 -17.07
CA THR A 48 -5.38 -13.22 -16.92
C THR A 48 -5.74 -14.15 -15.76
N PRO A 49 -6.53 -13.71 -14.79
CA PRO A 49 -7.13 -12.37 -14.65
C PRO A 49 -6.08 -11.28 -14.33
N PRO A 50 -6.33 -10.01 -14.68
CA PRO A 50 -5.40 -8.92 -14.41
C PRO A 50 -5.21 -8.61 -12.91
N ARG A 51 -6.05 -9.16 -12.08
CA ARG A 51 -6.01 -9.22 -10.62
C ARG A 51 -6.20 -10.67 -10.20
N GLY A 52 -5.28 -11.20 -9.44
CA GLY A 52 -5.31 -12.59 -9.01
C GLY A 52 -4.70 -12.74 -7.62
N LEU A 53 -3.50 -13.32 -7.56
CA LEU A 53 -2.86 -13.66 -6.29
C LEU A 53 -2.61 -12.44 -5.39
N MET A 54 -2.07 -11.35 -5.93
CA MET A 54 -1.70 -10.17 -5.14
C MET A 54 -2.92 -9.37 -4.67
N HIS A 55 -4.11 -9.61 -5.22
CA HIS A 55 -5.37 -9.01 -4.77
C HIS A 55 -6.27 -9.99 -4.01
N SER A 56 -5.71 -11.14 -3.58
CA SER A 56 -6.39 -12.12 -2.74
C SER A 56 -5.96 -12.00 -1.27
N LEU A 57 -6.79 -12.49 -0.36
CA LEU A 57 -6.43 -12.58 1.06
C LEU A 57 -5.22 -13.49 1.28
N LEU A 58 -5.15 -14.62 0.53
CA LEU A 58 -4.01 -15.53 0.62
C LEU A 58 -2.72 -14.84 0.15
N GLY A 59 -2.76 -14.15 -0.98
CA GLY A 59 -1.62 -13.39 -1.48
C GLY A 59 -1.16 -12.33 -0.52
N ALA A 60 -2.10 -11.53 0.02
CA ALA A 60 -1.80 -10.46 0.95
C ALA A 60 -1.05 -10.94 2.21
N ILE A 61 -1.45 -12.09 2.78
CA ILE A 61 -0.80 -12.63 4.00
C ILE A 61 0.44 -13.48 3.74
N THR A 62 0.70 -13.86 2.49
CA THR A 62 1.85 -14.71 2.12
C THR A 62 2.81 -13.99 1.20
N PHE A 63 2.54 -14.05 -0.10
CA PHE A 63 3.44 -13.56 -1.14
C PHE A 63 3.71 -12.06 -1.03
N ASP A 64 2.66 -11.25 -0.89
CA ASP A 64 2.81 -9.78 -0.85
C ASP A 64 3.48 -9.33 0.45
N ALA A 65 3.11 -9.92 1.59
CA ALA A 65 3.76 -9.62 2.85
C ALA A 65 5.26 -9.97 2.81
N PHE A 66 5.60 -11.13 2.26
CA PHE A 66 7.00 -11.56 2.09
C PHE A 66 7.76 -10.60 1.15
N LEU A 67 7.20 -10.30 -0.01
CA LEU A 67 7.80 -9.39 -0.97
C LEU A 67 7.93 -7.96 -0.41
N THR A 68 6.92 -7.50 0.34
CA THR A 68 6.95 -6.21 1.04
C THR A 68 8.12 -6.14 2.02
N VAL A 69 8.36 -7.19 2.80
CA VAL A 69 9.51 -7.26 3.71
C VAL A 69 10.83 -7.10 2.93
N LEU A 70 11.00 -7.86 1.85
CA LEU A 70 12.21 -7.80 1.03
C LEU A 70 12.41 -6.41 0.40
N VAL A 71 11.37 -5.87 -0.23
CA VAL A 71 11.43 -4.54 -0.87
C VAL A 71 11.72 -3.46 0.18
N THR A 72 11.10 -3.54 1.35
CA THR A 72 11.32 -2.55 2.43
C THR A 72 12.75 -2.63 2.95
N MET A 73 13.32 -3.81 3.12
CA MET A 73 14.67 -3.96 3.65
C MET A 73 15.77 -3.54 2.66
N PHE A 74 15.62 -3.91 1.39
CA PHE A 74 16.71 -3.80 0.43
C PHE A 74 16.54 -2.64 -0.57
N LEU A 75 15.33 -2.44 -1.09
CA LEU A 75 15.09 -1.47 -2.16
C LEU A 75 14.68 -0.10 -1.61
N TYR A 76 13.82 -0.06 -0.61
CA TYR A 76 13.29 1.19 -0.06
C TYR A 76 14.39 2.15 0.43
N PRO A 77 15.42 1.73 1.20
CA PRO A 77 16.50 2.63 1.63
C PRO A 77 17.30 3.21 0.47
N LEU A 78 17.47 2.46 -0.61
CA LEU A 78 18.15 2.93 -1.81
C LEU A 78 17.33 4.01 -2.52
N LEU A 79 16.04 3.73 -2.76
CA LEU A 79 15.15 4.65 -3.46
C LEU A 79 14.91 5.94 -2.66
N ALA A 80 14.65 5.83 -1.35
CA ALA A 80 14.42 6.99 -0.49
C ALA A 80 15.65 7.88 -0.38
N SER A 81 16.84 7.29 -0.27
CA SER A 81 18.08 8.04 -0.23
C SER A 81 18.39 8.73 -1.55
N TRP A 82 18.22 8.03 -2.67
CA TRP A 82 18.48 8.57 -4.00
C TRP A 82 17.50 9.67 -4.38
N SER A 83 16.20 9.46 -4.18
CA SER A 83 15.15 10.40 -4.63
C SER A 83 14.99 11.62 -3.71
N PHE A 84 15.14 11.43 -2.39
CA PHE A 84 14.82 12.45 -1.39
C PHE A 84 16.03 12.91 -0.58
N LYS A 85 17.25 12.48 -0.97
CA LYS A 85 18.53 12.83 -0.33
C LYS A 85 18.56 12.54 1.19
N LEU A 86 17.86 11.47 1.59
CA LEU A 86 17.88 11.01 2.97
C LEU A 86 19.14 10.20 3.26
N GLU A 87 19.63 10.25 4.50
CA GLU A 87 20.75 9.42 4.90
C GLU A 87 20.37 7.94 4.83
N LYS A 88 21.03 7.18 3.96
CA LYS A 88 20.75 5.75 3.73
C LYS A 88 20.80 4.95 5.02
N LYS A 89 21.72 5.29 5.94
CA LYS A 89 21.87 4.60 7.22
C LYS A 89 20.62 4.75 8.08
N ASP A 90 20.06 5.95 8.20
CA ASP A 90 18.86 6.23 8.99
C ASP A 90 17.65 5.46 8.45
N VAL A 91 17.48 5.47 7.12
CA VAL A 91 16.38 4.75 6.47
C VAL A 91 16.55 3.24 6.64
N ALA A 92 17.77 2.71 6.43
CA ALA A 92 18.04 1.28 6.55
C ALA A 92 17.87 0.78 7.99
N GLU A 93 18.20 1.58 9.00
CA GLU A 93 17.97 1.24 10.39
C GLU A 93 16.48 1.06 10.70
N LYS A 94 15.63 1.94 10.17
CA LYS A 94 14.18 1.84 10.32
C LYS A 94 13.58 0.65 9.54
N CYS A 95 14.20 0.29 8.42
CA CYS A 95 13.80 -0.84 7.57
C CYS A 95 14.45 -2.17 7.99
N ARG A 96 15.11 -2.23 9.15
CA ARG A 96 15.75 -3.43 9.65
C ARG A 96 14.74 -4.53 9.94
N PHE A 97 15.12 -5.78 9.64
CA PHE A 97 14.28 -6.95 9.92
C PHE A 97 13.87 -7.01 11.39
N SER A 98 12.56 -7.09 11.62
CA SER A 98 11.97 -7.16 12.96
C SER A 98 10.53 -7.69 12.88
N GLY A 99 10.00 -8.18 13.99
CA GLY A 99 8.59 -8.59 14.06
C GLY A 99 7.62 -7.43 13.71
N MET A 100 7.98 -6.19 14.06
CA MET A 100 7.18 -5.01 13.72
C MET A 100 7.22 -4.69 12.22
N LEU A 101 8.33 -4.97 11.54
CA LEU A 101 8.42 -4.86 10.09
C LEU A 101 7.46 -5.85 9.40
N ILE A 102 7.47 -7.11 9.84
CA ILE A 102 6.57 -8.15 9.31
C ILE A 102 5.11 -7.79 9.57
N LEU A 103 4.77 -7.38 10.79
CA LEU A 103 3.41 -6.94 11.12
C LEU A 103 2.97 -5.75 10.26
N SER A 104 3.86 -4.78 10.05
CA SER A 104 3.55 -3.62 9.21
C SER A 104 3.37 -3.99 7.75
N ALA A 105 4.15 -4.94 7.23
CA ALA A 105 3.97 -5.48 5.88
C ALA A 105 2.59 -6.14 5.74
N LEU A 106 2.23 -7.04 6.67
CA LEU A 106 0.91 -7.69 6.70
C LEU A 106 -0.24 -6.68 6.77
N VAL A 107 -0.13 -5.69 7.66
CA VAL A 107 -1.17 -4.65 7.78
C VAL A 107 -1.29 -3.84 6.50
N GLY A 108 -0.16 -3.47 5.87
CA GLY A 108 -0.16 -2.71 4.62
C GLY A 108 -0.82 -3.45 3.47
N THR A 109 -0.45 -4.71 3.25
CA THR A 109 -0.99 -5.55 2.16
C THR A 109 -2.46 -5.90 2.36
N LEU A 110 -2.85 -6.30 3.57
CA LEU A 110 -4.26 -6.57 3.90
C LEU A 110 -5.12 -5.33 3.74
N PHE A 111 -4.62 -4.18 4.20
CA PHE A 111 -5.35 -2.92 4.09
C PHE A 111 -5.57 -2.52 2.63
N HIS A 112 -4.57 -2.71 1.75
CA HIS A 112 -4.72 -2.50 0.32
C HIS A 112 -5.85 -3.36 -0.25
N VAL A 113 -5.78 -4.70 -0.07
CA VAL A 113 -6.76 -5.64 -0.61
C VAL A 113 -8.17 -5.35 -0.08
N LEU A 114 -8.30 -4.99 1.21
CA LEU A 114 -9.60 -4.64 1.80
C LEU A 114 -10.19 -3.34 1.24
N ILE A 115 -9.38 -2.29 1.07
CA ILE A 115 -9.87 -1.03 0.44
C ILE A 115 -10.29 -1.29 -1.00
N ASP A 116 -9.50 -2.04 -1.73
CA ASP A 116 -9.81 -2.36 -3.11
C ASP A 116 -11.12 -3.15 -3.24
N SER A 117 -11.36 -4.10 -2.34
CA SER A 117 -12.61 -4.88 -2.34
C SER A 117 -13.87 -4.04 -2.13
N LEU A 118 -13.74 -2.84 -1.57
CA LEU A 118 -14.86 -1.91 -1.39
C LEU A 118 -15.25 -1.17 -2.68
N SER A 119 -14.37 -1.11 -3.68
CA SER A 119 -14.48 -0.16 -4.80
C SER A 119 -14.12 -0.70 -6.18
N HIS A 120 -13.92 -2.00 -6.31
CA HIS A 120 -13.58 -2.58 -7.61
C HIS A 120 -14.70 -3.45 -8.18
N GLU A 121 -14.72 -3.54 -9.51
CA GLU A 121 -15.63 -4.37 -10.28
C GLU A 121 -15.31 -5.87 -10.13
N TYR A 122 -14.02 -6.20 -9.96
CA TYR A 122 -13.56 -7.57 -9.81
C TYR A 122 -12.67 -7.70 -8.57
N ASN A 123 -13.11 -8.53 -7.63
CA ASN A 123 -12.50 -8.72 -6.33
C ASN A 123 -12.17 -10.20 -6.08
N PRO A 124 -10.99 -10.69 -6.47
CA PRO A 124 -10.61 -12.11 -6.34
C PRO A 124 -10.15 -12.46 -4.92
N LEU A 125 -10.93 -12.12 -3.88
CA LEU A 125 -10.51 -12.26 -2.48
C LEU A 125 -10.14 -13.70 -2.10
N LEU A 126 -10.80 -14.69 -2.72
CA LEU A 126 -10.60 -16.11 -2.42
C LEU A 126 -9.71 -16.83 -3.46
N TYR A 127 -9.05 -16.09 -4.35
CA TYR A 127 -8.09 -16.70 -5.27
C TYR A 127 -6.92 -17.35 -4.49
N PRO A 128 -6.41 -18.52 -4.88
CA PRO A 128 -6.67 -19.30 -6.10
C PRO A 128 -7.80 -20.35 -5.96
N PHE A 129 -8.52 -20.39 -4.85
CA PHE A 129 -9.58 -21.39 -4.61
C PHE A 129 -10.80 -21.20 -5.53
N THR A 130 -11.07 -19.97 -5.92
CA THR A 130 -12.06 -19.60 -6.92
C THR A 130 -11.59 -18.37 -7.70
N THR A 131 -12.05 -18.25 -8.95
CA THR A 131 -11.84 -17.06 -9.79
C THR A 131 -13.07 -16.15 -9.80
N GLU A 132 -14.11 -16.47 -9.02
CA GLU A 132 -15.30 -15.64 -8.93
C GLU A 132 -15.01 -14.35 -8.16
N SER A 133 -15.68 -13.27 -8.58
CA SER A 133 -15.61 -11.99 -7.89
C SER A 133 -16.38 -12.04 -6.58
N PHE A 134 -15.79 -11.55 -5.51
CA PHE A 134 -16.45 -11.41 -4.22
C PHE A 134 -16.88 -9.96 -4.00
N ASP A 135 -18.10 -9.62 -4.43
CA ASP A 135 -18.59 -8.25 -4.49
C ASP A 135 -19.41 -7.82 -3.27
N ALA A 136 -19.51 -8.69 -2.25
CA ALA A 136 -20.33 -8.42 -1.06
C ALA A 136 -19.87 -7.17 -0.27
N PHE A 137 -18.61 -6.76 -0.43
CA PHE A 137 -18.09 -5.57 0.23
C PHE A 137 -18.15 -4.30 -0.61
N VAL A 138 -18.55 -4.38 -1.89
CA VAL A 138 -18.64 -3.19 -2.75
C VAL A 138 -19.66 -2.20 -2.17
N LEU A 139 -19.16 -1.01 -1.82
CA LEU A 139 -19.99 0.01 -1.19
C LEU A 139 -21.16 0.41 -2.10
N PHE A 140 -22.35 0.45 -1.51
CA PHE A 140 -23.61 0.79 -2.21
C PHE A 140 -23.98 -0.17 -3.37
N GLY A 141 -23.32 -1.32 -3.49
CA GLY A 141 -23.50 -2.22 -4.64
C GLY A 141 -23.12 -1.60 -5.99
N ASN A 142 -22.33 -0.51 -5.98
CA ASN A 142 -21.94 0.23 -7.16
C ASN A 142 -20.45 0.58 -7.10
N TRP A 143 -19.62 -0.23 -7.75
CA TRP A 143 -18.18 -0.10 -7.73
C TRP A 143 -17.67 1.25 -8.28
N LEU A 144 -18.38 1.85 -9.27
CA LEU A 144 -17.99 3.14 -9.82
C LEU A 144 -18.18 4.27 -8.81
N LEU A 145 -19.36 4.32 -8.17
CA LEU A 145 -19.66 5.29 -7.12
C LEU A 145 -18.73 5.10 -5.91
N ALA A 146 -18.55 3.86 -5.49
CA ALA A 146 -17.62 3.50 -4.42
C ALA A 146 -16.19 3.97 -4.73
N GLY A 147 -15.72 3.73 -5.95
CA GLY A 147 -14.40 4.15 -6.41
C GLY A 147 -14.21 5.67 -6.35
N ILE A 148 -15.20 6.45 -6.82
CA ILE A 148 -15.17 7.91 -6.74
C ILE A 148 -15.08 8.38 -5.27
N ILE A 149 -15.90 7.82 -4.40
CA ILE A 149 -15.95 8.21 -2.98
C ILE A 149 -14.62 7.87 -2.30
N ILE A 150 -14.14 6.63 -2.44
CA ILE A 150 -12.89 6.18 -1.81
C ILE A 150 -11.69 6.99 -2.30
N GLN A 151 -11.58 7.21 -3.61
CA GLN A 151 -10.50 8.05 -4.16
C GLN A 151 -10.54 9.48 -3.62
N SER A 152 -11.73 10.06 -3.52
CA SER A 152 -11.90 11.41 -2.97
C SER A 152 -11.49 11.48 -1.51
N VAL A 153 -11.89 10.50 -0.70
CA VAL A 153 -11.49 10.40 0.72
C VAL A 153 -9.97 10.26 0.86
N LEU A 154 -9.36 9.35 0.09
CA LEU A 154 -7.91 9.14 0.12
C LEU A 154 -7.14 10.39 -0.33
N LEU A 155 -7.62 11.07 -1.37
CA LEU A 155 -7.01 12.32 -1.85
C LEU A 155 -7.11 13.44 -0.80
N VAL A 156 -8.28 13.66 -0.21
CA VAL A 156 -8.45 14.64 0.87
C VAL A 156 -7.55 14.31 2.05
N THR A 157 -7.46 13.04 2.43
CA THR A 157 -6.57 12.57 3.47
C THR A 157 -5.10 12.90 3.18
N LEU A 158 -4.66 12.64 1.96
CA LEU A 158 -3.30 12.96 1.51
C LEU A 158 -3.02 14.47 1.56
N LEU A 159 -3.98 15.30 1.13
CA LEU A 159 -3.87 16.76 1.20
C LEU A 159 -3.78 17.26 2.64
N ILE A 160 -4.61 16.73 3.54
CA ILE A 160 -4.57 17.07 4.98
C ILE A 160 -3.21 16.72 5.58
N ILE A 161 -2.70 15.51 5.32
CA ILE A 161 -1.38 15.07 5.79
C ILE A 161 -0.28 16.00 5.25
N SER A 162 -0.34 16.34 3.96
CA SER A 162 0.65 17.21 3.32
C SER A 162 0.66 18.60 3.97
N VAL A 163 -0.51 19.21 4.17
CA VAL A 163 -0.63 20.51 4.84
C VAL A 163 -0.15 20.43 6.30
N TYR A 164 -0.52 19.38 7.01
CA TYR A 164 -0.10 19.16 8.40
C TYR A 164 1.43 19.06 8.52
N GLU A 165 2.06 18.23 7.68
CA GLU A 165 3.51 18.06 7.73
C GLU A 165 4.31 19.28 7.24
N ILE A 166 3.77 20.03 6.26
CA ILE A 166 4.36 21.31 5.82
C ILE A 166 4.30 22.33 6.97
N ARG A 167 3.17 22.44 7.67
CA ARG A 167 3.03 23.36 8.83
C ARG A 167 3.96 23.02 10.00
N ARG A 168 4.40 21.78 10.15
CA ARG A 168 5.41 21.37 11.12
C ARG A 168 6.84 21.83 10.76
N GLY A 169 7.02 22.43 9.60
CA GLY A 169 8.29 22.92 9.07
C GLY A 169 8.83 22.06 7.93
N THR A 170 9.48 22.73 6.99
CA THR A 170 10.06 22.06 5.81
C THR A 170 11.31 21.26 6.13
N GLN A 171 12.03 21.63 7.19
CA GLN A 171 13.21 20.90 7.63
C GLN A 171 12.83 19.49 8.10
N GLY A 172 13.46 18.48 7.52
CA GLY A 172 13.19 17.07 7.82
C GLY A 172 11.82 16.56 7.33
N PHE A 173 11.12 17.32 6.47
CA PHE A 173 9.82 16.92 5.91
C PHE A 173 9.86 15.52 5.30
N TRP A 174 10.80 15.27 4.40
CA TRP A 174 10.91 13.96 3.75
C TRP A 174 11.21 12.82 4.73
N LYS A 175 11.99 13.08 5.78
CA LYS A 175 12.25 12.07 6.81
C LYS A 175 10.95 11.71 7.56
N ARG A 176 10.15 12.71 7.94
CA ARG A 176 8.88 12.47 8.64
C ARG A 176 7.83 11.74 7.81
N VAL A 177 7.73 12.06 6.52
CA VAL A 177 6.71 11.44 5.66
C VAL A 177 7.14 10.11 5.05
N LEU A 178 8.43 9.79 4.99
CA LEU A 178 8.92 8.56 4.38
C LEU A 178 9.47 7.55 5.40
N VAL A 179 9.93 8.02 6.56
CA VAL A 179 10.57 7.14 7.56
C VAL A 179 9.77 7.08 8.87
N GLY A 180 9.05 8.16 9.19
CA GLY A 180 8.13 8.25 10.35
C GLY A 180 8.69 8.99 11.54
#